data_499c4d87114271506a88bcd91215cf47
#
_entry.id   499c4d87114271506a88bcd91215cf47
#
_cell.length_a   1.000
_cell.length_b   1.000
_cell.length_c   1.000
_cell.angle_alpha   90.00
_cell.angle_beta   90.00
_cell.angle_gamma   90.00
#
_symmetry.space_group_name_H-M   'P 1'
#
loop_
_entity.id
_entity.type
_entity.pdbx_description
1 polymer ?
#
loop_
_entity_poly.entity_id
_entity_poly.type
_entity_poly.pdbx_seq_one_letter_code
_entity_poly.pdbx_strand_id
1 'polypeptide(L)'
;MLQWLAGAIIKATGGDRTIASILVLWASALLSAIVDNIPFVATMIPVIKSMGPSLGGGSALQPLWWALALGACLGGNGTLIGASANLTVAGIAERNGVAFGFMAFLKLAFPMMLVSIAIAMVYIYLRYLL
;
A
#
# COMPACT_ATOMS: atom_id res chain seq x y z
N MET A 1 -19.70 6.51 2.73
CA MET A 1 -18.51 6.63 1.86
C MET A 1 -17.64 5.37 1.90
N LEU A 2 -17.18 4.89 3.07
CA LEU A 2 -16.30 3.71 3.19
C LEU A 2 -16.96 2.41 2.69
N GLN A 3 -18.25 2.21 2.97
CA GLN A 3 -19.01 1.05 2.45
C GLN A 3 -19.15 1.07 0.93
N TRP A 4 -19.24 2.25 0.33
CA TRP A 4 -19.26 2.40 -1.12
C TRP A 4 -17.92 1.96 -1.73
N LEU A 5 -16.79 2.35 -1.12
CA LEU A 5 -15.46 1.94 -1.57
C LEU A 5 -15.27 0.43 -1.46
N ALA A 6 -15.67 -0.17 -0.34
CA ALA A 6 -15.65 -1.63 -0.16
C ALA A 6 -16.51 -2.34 -1.22
N GLY A 7 -17.73 -1.85 -1.47
CA GLY A 7 -18.61 -2.36 -2.51
C GLY A 7 -18.02 -2.23 -3.92
N ALA A 8 -17.33 -1.14 -4.21
CA ALA A 8 -16.65 -0.93 -5.49
C ALA A 8 -15.50 -1.94 -5.69
N ILE A 9 -14.70 -2.18 -4.65
CA ILE A 9 -13.63 -3.19 -4.68
C ILE A 9 -14.22 -4.58 -4.92
N ILE A 10 -15.27 -4.97 -4.18
CA ILE A 10 -15.91 -6.28 -4.32
C ILE A 10 -16.50 -6.45 -5.73
N LYS A 11 -17.15 -5.43 -6.28
CA LYS A 11 -17.67 -5.45 -7.65
C LYS A 11 -16.56 -5.59 -8.68
N ALA A 12 -15.47 -4.85 -8.52
CA ALA A 12 -14.33 -4.88 -9.45
C ALA A 12 -13.60 -6.23 -9.42
N THR A 13 -13.62 -6.93 -8.28
CA THR A 13 -12.93 -8.20 -8.08
C THR A 13 -13.85 -9.42 -8.25
N GLY A 14 -15.15 -9.20 -8.47
CA GLY A 14 -16.13 -10.30 -8.57
C GLY A 14 -16.26 -11.15 -7.30
N GLY A 15 -15.79 -10.62 -6.14
CA GLY A 15 -15.75 -11.36 -4.88
C GLY A 15 -14.57 -12.34 -4.76
N ASP A 16 -13.64 -12.32 -5.71
CA ASP A 16 -12.43 -13.17 -5.65
C ASP A 16 -11.42 -12.56 -4.66
N ARG A 17 -11.08 -13.36 -3.64
CA ARG A 17 -10.13 -12.97 -2.60
C ARG A 17 -8.73 -12.67 -3.15
N THR A 18 -8.29 -13.43 -4.15
CA THR A 18 -6.96 -13.28 -4.77
C THR A 18 -6.87 -11.93 -5.47
N ILE A 19 -7.84 -11.63 -6.33
CA ILE A 19 -7.90 -10.36 -7.07
C ILE A 19 -8.06 -9.19 -6.10
N ALA A 20 -8.90 -9.33 -5.07
CA ALA A 20 -9.09 -8.31 -4.04
C ALA A 20 -7.79 -8.00 -3.30
N SER A 21 -7.01 -9.02 -2.92
CA SER A 21 -5.73 -8.84 -2.21
C SER A 21 -4.69 -8.15 -3.09
N ILE A 22 -4.56 -8.55 -4.35
CA ILE A 22 -3.63 -7.92 -5.31
C ILE A 22 -4.03 -6.46 -5.57
N LEU A 23 -5.32 -6.20 -5.76
CA LEU A 23 -5.84 -4.84 -5.97
C LEU A 23 -5.58 -3.95 -4.75
N VAL A 24 -5.84 -4.45 -3.55
CA VAL A 24 -5.56 -3.71 -2.30
C VAL A 24 -4.07 -3.44 -2.16
N LEU A 25 -3.19 -4.39 -2.48
CA LEU A 25 -1.74 -4.23 -2.42
C LEU A 25 -1.27 -3.07 -3.32
N TRP A 26 -1.62 -3.13 -4.61
CA TRP A 26 -1.19 -2.12 -5.59
C TRP A 26 -1.84 -0.76 -5.37
N ALA A 27 -3.15 -0.72 -5.08
CA ALA A 27 -3.84 0.52 -4.77
C ALA A 27 -3.26 1.18 -3.50
N SER A 28 -3.00 0.38 -2.45
CA SER A 28 -2.38 0.89 -1.23
C SER A 28 -0.98 1.43 -1.48
N ALA A 29 -0.17 0.77 -2.31
CA ALA A 29 1.17 1.23 -2.65
C ALA A 29 1.15 2.57 -3.38
N LEU A 30 0.31 2.70 -4.42
CA LEU A 30 0.23 3.93 -5.21
C LEU A 30 -0.34 5.09 -4.41
N LEU A 31 -1.37 4.86 -3.60
CA LEU A 31 -1.97 5.90 -2.77
C LEU A 31 -1.05 6.31 -1.61
N SER A 32 -0.37 5.36 -0.98
CA SER A 32 0.58 5.66 0.09
C SER A 32 1.86 6.35 -0.41
N ALA A 33 2.17 6.26 -1.69
CA ALA A 33 3.25 7.06 -2.29
C ALA A 33 2.93 8.57 -2.29
N ILE A 34 1.65 8.94 -2.19
CA ILE A 34 1.18 10.34 -2.23
C ILE A 34 0.71 10.80 -0.85
N VAL A 35 0.04 9.91 -0.10
CA VAL A 35 -0.52 10.18 1.22
C VAL A 35 0.30 9.41 2.25
N ASP A 36 0.65 10.06 3.36
CA ASP A 36 1.37 9.40 4.47
C ASP A 36 0.66 8.08 4.87
N ASN A 37 1.44 7.02 5.09
CA ASN A 37 0.95 5.68 5.33
C ASN A 37 0.05 5.57 6.58
N ILE A 38 0.31 6.35 7.63
CA ILE A 38 -0.44 6.27 8.90
C ILE A 38 -1.92 6.64 8.70
N PRO A 39 -2.28 7.86 8.21
CA PRO A 39 -3.69 8.20 7.98
C PRO A 39 -4.33 7.34 6.91
N PHE A 40 -3.56 6.93 5.90
CA PHE A 40 -4.06 6.04 4.85
C PHE A 40 -4.51 4.69 5.42
N VAL A 41 -3.66 4.02 6.20
CA VAL A 41 -3.98 2.72 6.83
C VAL A 41 -5.17 2.86 7.78
N ALA A 42 -5.20 3.91 8.60
CA ALA A 42 -6.33 4.17 9.51
C ALA A 42 -7.67 4.27 8.77
N THR A 43 -7.67 4.85 7.56
CA THR A 43 -8.86 4.95 6.70
C THR A 43 -9.23 3.60 6.07
N MET A 44 -8.25 2.78 5.71
CA MET A 44 -8.47 1.50 5.02
C MET A 44 -8.90 0.36 5.95
N ILE A 45 -8.59 0.42 7.24
CA ILE A 45 -9.00 -0.60 8.22
C ILE A 45 -10.51 -0.86 8.20
N PRO A 46 -11.39 0.16 8.35
CA PRO A 46 -12.83 -0.07 8.29
C PRO A 46 -13.32 -0.53 6.90
N VAL A 47 -12.63 -0.15 5.82
CA VAL A 47 -12.95 -0.63 4.46
C VAL A 47 -12.77 -2.14 4.39
N ILE A 48 -11.60 -2.67 4.79
CA ILE A 48 -11.33 -4.11 4.78
C ILE A 48 -12.28 -4.86 5.71
N LYS A 49 -12.56 -4.32 6.90
CA LYS A 49 -13.54 -4.93 7.82
C LYS A 49 -14.92 -5.06 7.19
N SER A 50 -15.37 -4.06 6.43
CA SER A 50 -16.67 -4.09 5.76
C SER A 50 -16.74 -5.07 4.57
N MET A 51 -15.59 -5.51 4.04
CA MET A 51 -15.51 -6.54 3.01
C MET A 51 -15.66 -7.97 3.58
N GLY A 52 -15.53 -8.13 4.88
CA GLY A 52 -15.56 -9.44 5.57
C GLY A 52 -16.75 -10.33 5.20
N PRO A 53 -18.01 -9.85 5.30
CA PRO A 53 -19.17 -10.64 4.97
C PRO A 53 -19.18 -11.18 3.54
N SER A 54 -18.61 -10.44 2.58
CA SER A 54 -18.59 -10.81 1.16
C SER A 54 -17.44 -11.75 0.78
N LEU A 55 -16.38 -11.80 1.60
CA LEU A 55 -15.16 -12.58 1.32
C LEU A 55 -14.98 -13.79 2.25
N GLY A 56 -15.98 -14.10 3.08
CA GLY A 56 -15.95 -15.26 3.96
C GLY A 56 -15.50 -14.99 5.40
N GLY A 57 -15.19 -13.73 5.75
CA GLY A 57 -14.86 -13.30 7.12
C GLY A 57 -13.58 -13.92 7.72
N GLY A 58 -13.28 -13.57 8.97
CA GLY A 58 -12.23 -14.22 9.76
C GLY A 58 -10.87 -14.36 9.04
N SER A 59 -10.39 -15.57 8.93
CA SER A 59 -9.09 -15.89 8.30
C SER A 59 -9.03 -15.57 6.80
N ALA A 60 -10.17 -15.49 6.11
CA ALA A 60 -10.21 -15.12 4.70
C ALA A 60 -9.76 -13.68 4.43
N LEU A 61 -9.81 -12.80 5.44
CA LEU A 61 -9.33 -11.42 5.35
C LEU A 61 -7.81 -11.29 5.58
N GLN A 62 -7.14 -12.33 6.05
CA GLN A 62 -5.72 -12.27 6.38
C GLN A 62 -4.84 -11.80 5.19
N PRO A 63 -5.04 -12.30 3.95
CA PRO A 63 -4.29 -11.79 2.80
C PRO A 63 -4.49 -10.30 2.54
N LEU A 64 -5.70 -9.77 2.77
CA LEU A 64 -6.01 -8.35 2.59
C LEU A 64 -5.31 -7.48 3.63
N TRP A 65 -5.20 -7.94 4.88
CA TRP A 65 -4.46 -7.24 5.92
C TRP A 65 -2.96 -7.14 5.59
N TRP A 66 -2.37 -8.23 5.11
CA TRP A 66 -0.98 -8.23 4.66
C TRP A 66 -0.79 -7.39 3.39
N ALA A 67 -1.75 -7.44 2.46
CA ALA A 67 -1.74 -6.61 1.27
C ALA A 67 -1.78 -5.12 1.61
N LEU A 68 -2.65 -4.71 2.55
CA LEU A 68 -2.70 -3.33 3.05
C LEU A 68 -1.39 -2.93 3.72
N ALA A 69 -0.87 -3.76 4.64
CA ALA A 69 0.33 -3.45 5.39
C ALA A 69 1.56 -3.30 4.48
N LEU A 70 1.81 -4.28 3.61
CA LEU A 70 2.95 -4.25 2.68
C LEU A 70 2.78 -3.15 1.63
N GLY A 71 1.57 -3.00 1.08
CA GLY A 71 1.28 -1.94 0.10
C GLY A 71 1.51 -0.55 0.67
N ALA A 72 0.95 -0.25 1.84
CA ALA A 72 1.11 1.06 2.47
C ALA A 72 2.56 1.34 2.89
N CYS A 73 3.23 0.39 3.53
CA CYS A 73 4.59 0.59 4.02
C CYS A 73 5.62 0.70 2.89
N LEU A 74 5.56 -0.19 1.90
CA LEU A 74 6.50 -0.15 0.77
C LEU A 74 6.17 0.99 -0.19
N GLY A 75 4.88 1.30 -0.37
CA GLY A 75 4.42 2.40 -1.22
C GLY A 75 4.91 3.76 -0.75
N GLY A 76 4.93 4.00 0.56
CA GLY A 76 5.46 5.23 1.15
C GLY A 76 6.91 5.54 0.79
N ASN A 77 7.69 4.53 0.39
CA ASN A 77 9.06 4.73 -0.07
C ASN A 77 9.16 5.27 -1.51
N GLY A 78 8.06 5.27 -2.27
CA GLY A 78 8.06 5.63 -3.69
C GLY A 78 8.26 7.12 -3.96
N THR A 79 7.91 7.99 -3.02
CA THR A 79 8.09 9.44 -3.14
C THR A 79 8.65 10.06 -1.86
N LEU A 80 9.19 11.26 -1.98
CA LEU A 80 9.72 11.99 -0.83
C LEU A 80 8.64 12.33 0.21
N ILE A 81 7.41 12.58 -0.25
CA ILE A 81 6.26 12.93 0.59
C ILE A 81 5.45 11.73 1.06
N GLY A 82 5.69 10.54 0.52
CA GLY A 82 4.94 9.32 0.86
C GLY A 82 5.17 8.81 2.27
N ALA A 83 6.24 9.26 2.93
CA ALA A 83 6.48 8.97 4.34
C ALA A 83 7.24 10.14 5.00
N SER A 84 6.83 10.50 6.21
CA SER A 84 7.49 11.54 7.01
C SER A 84 8.97 11.23 7.28
N ALA A 85 9.34 9.95 7.36
CA ALA A 85 10.71 9.51 7.50
C ALA A 85 11.60 9.94 6.32
N ASN A 86 11.09 9.91 5.09
CA ASN A 86 11.82 10.34 3.89
C ASN A 86 12.16 11.83 3.96
N LEU A 87 11.20 12.66 4.38
CA LEU A 87 11.42 14.10 4.57
C LEU A 87 12.43 14.39 5.67
N THR A 88 12.39 13.63 6.76
CA THR A 88 13.35 13.77 7.86
C THR A 88 14.77 13.48 7.39
N VAL A 89 14.96 12.36 6.65
CA VAL A 89 16.27 11.98 6.10
C VAL A 89 16.75 13.01 5.09
N ALA A 90 15.88 13.52 4.21
CA ALA A 90 16.21 14.57 3.25
C ALA A 90 16.67 15.87 3.97
N GLY A 91 15.98 16.26 5.02
CA GLY A 91 16.36 17.44 5.82
C GLY A 91 17.71 17.26 6.55
N ILE A 92 18.01 16.06 7.04
CA ILE A 92 19.32 15.75 7.63
C ILE A 92 20.42 15.79 6.56
N ALA A 93 20.18 15.21 5.39
CA ALA A 93 21.12 15.20 4.29
C ALA A 93 21.45 16.63 3.83
N GLU A 94 20.44 17.50 3.68
CA GLU A 94 20.60 18.91 3.31
C GLU A 94 21.48 19.65 4.32
N ARG A 95 21.25 19.47 5.64
CA ARG A 95 22.08 20.07 6.70
C ARG A 95 23.54 19.61 6.66
N ASN A 96 23.81 18.45 6.11
CA ASN A 96 25.15 17.88 5.94
C ASN A 96 25.76 18.14 4.56
N GLY A 97 25.18 19.06 3.77
CA GLY A 97 25.72 19.45 2.46
C GLY A 97 25.41 18.49 1.32
N VAL A 98 24.53 17.51 1.51
CA VAL A 98 24.10 16.54 0.51
C VAL A 98 22.62 16.76 0.20
N ALA A 99 22.28 17.87 -0.42
CA ALA A 99 20.90 18.16 -0.80
C ALA A 99 20.50 17.34 -2.04
N PHE A 100 19.31 16.75 -2.02
CA PHE A 100 18.69 16.12 -3.18
C PHE A 100 17.22 16.55 -3.30
N GLY A 101 16.81 16.84 -4.54
CA GLY A 101 15.44 17.30 -4.83
C GLY A 101 14.43 16.17 -4.94
N PHE A 102 13.15 16.53 -4.90
CA PHE A 102 12.02 15.61 -5.06
C PHE A 102 12.14 14.74 -6.31
N MET A 103 12.50 15.33 -7.45
CA MET A 103 12.58 14.61 -8.72
C MET A 103 13.74 13.62 -8.76
N ALA A 104 14.88 13.95 -8.14
CA ALA A 104 16.02 13.04 -8.04
C ALA A 104 15.67 11.81 -7.19
N PHE A 105 14.98 12.03 -6.06
CA PHE A 105 14.48 10.95 -5.21
C PHE A 105 13.45 10.10 -5.96
N LEU A 106 12.46 10.72 -6.61
CA LEU A 106 11.39 10.02 -7.33
C LEU A 106 11.92 9.07 -8.42
N LYS A 107 12.88 9.53 -9.22
CA LYS A 107 13.46 8.73 -10.33
C LYS A 107 14.13 7.44 -9.83
N LEU A 108 14.69 7.45 -8.64
CA LEU A 108 15.35 6.28 -8.05
C LEU A 108 14.40 5.46 -7.19
N ALA A 109 13.66 6.11 -6.30
CA ALA A 109 12.82 5.45 -5.30
C ALA A 109 11.56 4.81 -5.90
N PHE A 110 10.92 5.45 -6.88
CA PHE A 110 9.68 4.94 -7.47
C PHE A 110 9.87 3.59 -8.20
N PRO A 111 10.87 3.39 -9.08
CA PRO A 111 11.14 2.07 -9.64
C PRO A 111 11.48 1.01 -8.60
N MET A 112 12.25 1.38 -7.56
CA MET A 112 12.59 0.47 -6.46
C MET A 112 11.33 0.06 -5.68
N MET A 113 10.42 0.99 -5.45
CA MET A 113 9.12 0.71 -4.84
C MET A 113 8.31 -0.28 -5.68
N LEU A 114 8.23 -0.09 -7.00
CA LEU A 114 7.51 -1.01 -7.89
C LEU A 114 8.07 -2.43 -7.82
N VAL A 115 9.40 -2.58 -7.81
CA VAL A 115 10.05 -3.90 -7.65
C VAL A 115 9.71 -4.50 -6.30
N SER A 116 9.74 -3.72 -5.22
CA SER A 116 9.40 -4.18 -3.87
C SER A 116 7.94 -4.66 -3.78
N ILE A 117 7.01 -3.94 -4.42
CA ILE A 117 5.60 -4.32 -4.46
C ILE A 117 5.39 -5.59 -5.30
N ALA A 118 6.11 -5.76 -6.41
CA ALA A 118 6.06 -6.98 -7.21
C ALA A 118 6.53 -8.21 -6.40
N ILE A 119 7.61 -8.06 -5.62
CA ILE A 119 8.09 -9.11 -4.70
C ILE A 119 7.04 -9.39 -3.62
N ALA A 120 6.46 -8.37 -3.02
CA ALA A 120 5.40 -8.51 -2.01
C ALA A 120 4.15 -9.21 -2.59
N MET A 121 3.79 -8.92 -3.84
CA MET A 121 2.69 -9.60 -4.54
C MET A 121 2.95 -11.10 -4.68
N VAL A 122 4.14 -11.49 -5.12
CA VAL A 122 4.53 -12.91 -5.22
C VAL A 122 4.50 -13.56 -3.84
N TYR A 123 5.02 -12.90 -2.82
CA TYR A 123 5.02 -13.41 -1.44
C TYR A 123 3.59 -13.65 -0.92
N ILE A 124 2.68 -12.68 -1.07
CA ILE A 124 1.29 -12.84 -0.64
C ILE A 124 0.61 -13.97 -1.40
N TYR A 125 0.84 -14.05 -2.71
CA TYR A 125 0.27 -15.11 -3.54
C TYR A 125 0.71 -16.51 -3.07
N LEU A 126 2.00 -16.72 -2.91
CA LEU A 126 2.55 -18.02 -2.51
C LEU A 126 2.21 -18.39 -1.06
N ARG A 127 2.11 -17.42 -0.16
CA ARG A 127 1.97 -17.69 1.28
C ARG A 127 0.52 -17.76 1.76
N TYR A 128 -0.38 -17.01 1.14
CA TYR A 128 -1.75 -16.81 1.65
C TYR A 128 -2.85 -17.10 0.64
N LEU A 129 -2.54 -17.20 -0.64
CA LEU A 129 -3.53 -17.37 -1.70
C LEU A 129 -3.40 -18.74 -2.40
N LEU A 130 -2.28 -19.43 -2.29
CA LEU A 130 -2.12 -20.84 -2.60
C LEU A 130 -2.43 -21.69 -1.37
#